data_8a455bdced7004436e8f03dda58b29d2
#
_entry.id   8a455bdced7004436e8f03dda58b29d2
#
_cell.length_a   1.000
_cell.length_b   1.000
_cell.length_c   1.000
_cell.angle_alpha   90.00
_cell.angle_beta   90.00
_cell.angle_gamma   90.00
#
_symmetry.space_group_name_H-M   'P 1'
#
loop_
_entity.id
_entity.type
_entity.pdbx_description
1 polymer ?
#
loop_
_entity_poly.entity_id
_entity_poly.type
_entity_poly.pdbx_seq_one_letter_code
_entity_poly.pdbx_strand_id
1 'polypeptide(L)'
;VLTDQFGSSGGPLAQEYVVAHEYGHHVQNLQGSLVNAQRDPEGATGGGVRTELQADCYAGIWAHYATITRQESTGVPFLEPLSDKDIADALSAAASVGDDRIQQAATGRVNPEAWTHGSSEQRQKWFTQGYRTGDVNSCDTFSAGNLG
;
A
#
# COMPACT_ATOMS: atom_id res chain seq x y z
N VAL A 1 2.80 17.72 -1.50
CA VAL A 1 4.09 17.06 -1.80
C VAL A 1 3.89 15.89 -2.74
N LEU A 2 3.05 14.88 -2.38
CA LEU A 2 2.79 13.74 -3.27
C LEU A 2 2.17 14.16 -4.60
N THR A 3 1.23 15.11 -4.58
CA THR A 3 0.59 15.62 -5.80
C THR A 3 1.55 16.37 -6.69
N ASP A 4 2.44 17.17 -6.10
CA ASP A 4 3.36 18.05 -6.84
C ASP A 4 4.58 17.31 -7.36
N GLN A 5 5.13 16.38 -6.57
CA GLN A 5 6.37 15.68 -6.89
C GLN A 5 6.16 14.40 -7.69
N PHE A 6 5.09 13.64 -7.40
CA PHE A 6 4.88 12.31 -7.95
C PHE A 6 3.61 12.15 -8.78
N GLY A 7 2.85 13.24 -8.97
CA GLY A 7 1.64 13.21 -9.79
C GLY A 7 0.48 12.44 -9.15
N SER A 8 0.45 12.34 -7.83
CA SER A 8 -0.68 11.75 -7.11
C SER A 8 -1.95 12.56 -7.33
N SER A 9 -3.11 11.90 -7.33
CA SER A 9 -4.41 12.56 -7.45
C SER A 9 -4.70 13.55 -6.33
N GLY A 10 -4.11 13.35 -5.15
CA GLY A 10 -4.30 14.20 -3.98
C GLY A 10 -5.72 14.20 -3.41
N GLY A 11 -6.60 13.31 -3.86
CA GLY A 11 -7.97 13.17 -3.34
C GLY A 11 -8.00 12.75 -1.87
N PRO A 12 -9.16 12.94 -1.16
CA PRO A 12 -9.26 12.60 0.25
C PRO A 12 -8.88 11.16 0.56
N LEU A 13 -9.34 10.21 -0.24
CA LEU A 13 -9.02 8.79 -0.06
C LEU A 13 -7.52 8.51 -0.27
N ALA A 14 -6.88 9.20 -1.21
CA ALA A 14 -5.45 9.07 -1.44
C ALA A 14 -4.64 9.54 -0.22
N GLN A 15 -5.07 10.62 0.43
CA GLN A 15 -4.45 11.12 1.66
C GLN A 15 -4.65 10.15 2.83
N GLU A 16 -5.86 9.62 2.97
CA GLU A 16 -6.20 8.63 3.99
C GLU A 16 -5.40 7.33 3.78
N TYR A 17 -5.21 6.92 2.53
CA TYR A 17 -4.37 5.78 2.18
C TYR A 17 -2.93 5.96 2.71
N VAL A 18 -2.33 7.12 2.49
CA VAL A 18 -0.95 7.37 2.95
C VAL A 18 -0.87 7.22 4.47
N VAL A 19 -1.81 7.79 5.21
CA VAL A 19 -1.86 7.66 6.67
C VAL A 19 -2.03 6.19 7.08
N ALA A 20 -2.94 5.47 6.44
CA ALA A 20 -3.20 4.07 6.73
C ALA A 20 -1.98 3.18 6.40
N HIS A 21 -1.27 3.48 5.33
CA HIS A 21 -0.02 2.81 4.97
C HIS A 21 1.05 3.00 6.06
N GLU A 22 1.26 4.23 6.50
CA GLU A 22 2.21 4.53 7.58
C GLU A 22 1.81 3.85 8.89
N TYR A 23 0.52 3.79 9.20
CA TYR A 23 0.02 3.02 10.34
C TYR A 23 0.28 1.52 10.17
N GLY A 24 0.22 1.01 8.95
CA GLY A 24 0.61 -0.36 8.62
C GLY A 24 2.05 -0.67 9.05
N HIS A 25 2.98 0.25 8.81
CA HIS A 25 4.35 0.12 9.31
C HIS A 25 4.43 0.09 10.84
N HIS A 26 3.60 0.87 11.52
CA HIS A 26 3.50 0.80 12.98
C HIS A 26 3.06 -0.59 13.45
N VAL A 27 2.04 -1.16 12.82
CA VAL A 27 1.58 -2.52 13.12
C VAL A 27 2.69 -3.55 12.89
N GLN A 28 3.43 -3.43 11.79
CA GLN A 28 4.58 -4.29 11.51
C GLN A 28 5.65 -4.19 12.60
N ASN A 29 5.91 -3.00 13.09
CA ASN A 29 6.86 -2.80 14.18
C ASN A 29 6.40 -3.53 15.46
N LEU A 30 5.12 -3.42 15.80
CA LEU A 30 4.54 -4.11 16.96
C LEU A 30 4.60 -5.64 16.82
N GLN A 31 4.46 -6.15 15.61
CA GLN A 31 4.54 -7.58 15.30
C GLN A 31 5.98 -8.10 15.21
N GLY A 32 6.98 -7.22 15.19
CA GLY A 32 8.38 -7.58 15.00
C GLY A 32 8.74 -7.93 13.54
N SER A 33 7.86 -7.63 12.59
CA SER A 33 8.05 -7.99 11.17
C SER A 33 9.17 -7.21 10.49
N LEU A 34 9.50 -6.02 10.99
CA LEU A 34 10.51 -5.16 10.38
C LEU A 34 11.92 -5.75 10.42
N VAL A 35 12.18 -6.68 11.32
CA VAL A 35 13.46 -7.42 11.38
C VAL A 35 13.67 -8.21 10.07
N ASN A 36 12.62 -8.75 9.49
CA ASN A 36 12.69 -9.51 8.25
C ASN A 36 13.10 -8.64 7.05
N ALA A 37 12.73 -7.36 7.06
CA ALA A 37 13.11 -6.42 6.01
C ALA A 37 14.62 -6.15 5.97
N GLN A 38 15.32 -6.31 7.09
CA GLN A 38 16.73 -5.99 7.22
C GLN A 38 17.66 -7.11 6.73
N ARG A 39 17.14 -8.31 6.50
CA ARG A 39 17.95 -9.47 6.10
C ARG A 39 18.39 -9.41 4.64
N ASP A 40 17.48 -8.94 3.78
CA ASP A 40 17.72 -8.79 2.35
C ASP A 40 16.84 -7.64 1.86
N PRO A 41 17.27 -6.37 2.09
CA PRO A 41 16.37 -5.22 1.96
C PRO A 41 16.07 -4.83 0.53
N GLU A 42 16.95 -5.12 -0.43
CA GLU A 42 16.82 -4.64 -1.82
C GLU A 42 16.36 -5.73 -2.77
N GLY A 43 15.85 -5.31 -3.93
CA GLY A 43 15.43 -6.19 -5.02
C GLY A 43 13.92 -6.43 -5.06
N ALA A 44 13.43 -6.90 -6.19
CA ALA A 44 12.00 -7.08 -6.47
C ALA A 44 11.30 -8.07 -5.51
N THR A 45 12.05 -8.94 -4.86
CA THR A 45 11.55 -9.91 -3.87
C THR A 45 12.20 -9.73 -2.49
N GLY A 46 12.92 -8.63 -2.31
CA GLY A 46 13.62 -8.33 -1.05
C GLY A 46 12.69 -7.98 0.08
N GLY A 47 13.25 -7.97 1.30
CA GLY A 47 12.51 -7.66 2.52
C GLY A 47 11.90 -6.26 2.54
N GLY A 48 12.55 -5.29 1.91
CA GLY A 48 12.01 -3.94 1.77
C GLY A 48 10.71 -3.93 0.98
N VAL A 49 10.69 -4.53 -0.20
CA VAL A 49 9.49 -4.64 -1.05
C VAL A 49 8.38 -5.39 -0.31
N ARG A 50 8.69 -6.53 0.31
CA ARG A 50 7.70 -7.32 1.05
C ARG A 50 7.08 -6.54 2.21
N THR A 51 7.86 -5.74 2.91
CA THR A 51 7.40 -4.86 3.99
C THR A 51 6.43 -3.79 3.47
N GLU A 52 6.79 -3.13 2.37
CA GLU A 52 5.95 -2.10 1.76
C GLU A 52 4.63 -2.67 1.23
N LEU A 53 4.67 -3.79 0.53
CA LEU A 53 3.47 -4.44 0.00
C LEU A 53 2.54 -4.93 1.13
N GLN A 54 3.10 -5.39 2.24
CA GLN A 54 2.30 -5.75 3.41
C GLN A 54 1.64 -4.51 4.04
N ALA A 55 2.34 -3.39 4.12
CA ALA A 55 1.75 -2.13 4.59
C ALA A 55 0.62 -1.65 3.67
N ASP A 56 0.76 -1.80 2.36
CA ASP A 56 -0.32 -1.52 1.40
C ASP A 56 -1.53 -2.43 1.61
N CYS A 57 -1.30 -3.70 1.87
CA CYS A 57 -2.38 -4.65 2.19
C CYS A 57 -3.09 -4.26 3.49
N TYR A 58 -2.37 -3.86 4.52
CA TYR A 58 -2.95 -3.37 5.77
C TYR A 58 -3.75 -2.08 5.55
N ALA A 59 -3.29 -1.18 4.70
CA ALA A 59 -4.06 0.00 4.32
C ALA A 59 -5.38 -0.39 3.64
N GLY A 60 -5.35 -1.41 2.78
CA GLY A 60 -6.56 -1.98 2.18
C GLY A 60 -7.53 -2.54 3.21
N ILE A 61 -7.03 -3.25 4.22
CA ILE A 61 -7.84 -3.76 5.34
C ILE A 61 -8.49 -2.60 6.10
N TRP A 62 -7.74 -1.55 6.39
CA TRP A 62 -8.29 -0.36 7.02
C TRP A 62 -9.48 0.18 6.21
N ALA A 63 -9.32 0.33 4.89
CA ALA A 63 -10.38 0.82 4.01
C ALA A 63 -11.59 -0.12 4.03
N HIS A 64 -11.38 -1.44 4.05
CA HIS A 64 -12.45 -2.42 4.16
C HIS A 64 -13.32 -2.17 5.39
N TYR A 65 -12.70 -2.05 6.56
CA TYR A 65 -13.44 -1.85 7.81
C TYR A 65 -14.00 -0.44 7.93
N ALA A 66 -13.37 0.57 7.35
CA ALA A 66 -13.88 1.94 7.35
C ALA A 66 -15.23 2.05 6.59
N THR A 67 -15.47 1.18 5.60
CA THR A 67 -16.74 1.16 4.85
C THR A 67 -17.88 0.47 5.60
N ILE A 68 -17.58 -0.35 6.61
CA ILE A 68 -18.60 -1.10 7.37
C ILE A 68 -18.71 -0.67 8.83
N THR A 69 -17.73 0.06 9.37
CA THR A 69 -17.76 0.56 10.75
C THR A 69 -18.52 1.87 10.81
N ARG A 70 -19.56 1.92 11.66
CA ARG A 70 -20.40 3.11 11.77
C ARG A 70 -19.87 4.04 12.88
N GLN A 71 -19.96 5.34 12.61
CA GLN A 71 -19.65 6.38 13.58
C GLN A 71 -20.73 6.40 14.67
N GLU A 72 -20.34 6.47 15.93
CA GLU A 72 -21.29 6.50 17.05
C GLU A 72 -22.23 7.72 17.00
N SER A 73 -21.70 8.88 16.62
CA SER A 73 -22.46 10.14 16.63
C SER A 73 -23.50 10.25 15.51
N THR A 74 -23.29 9.60 14.36
CA THR A 74 -24.14 9.77 13.17
C THR A 74 -24.77 8.48 12.68
N GLY A 75 -24.24 7.31 13.08
CA GLY A 75 -24.65 6.00 12.56
C GLY A 75 -24.22 5.76 11.09
N VAL A 76 -23.44 6.67 10.51
CA VAL A 76 -22.95 6.58 9.14
C VAL A 76 -21.55 5.94 9.13
N PRO A 77 -21.22 5.07 8.15
CA PRO A 77 -19.86 4.53 8.04
C PRO A 77 -18.80 5.63 7.91
N PHE A 78 -17.56 5.35 8.33
CA PHE A 78 -16.45 6.29 8.18
C PHE A 78 -16.14 6.58 6.71
N LEU A 79 -16.30 5.57 5.85
CA LEU A 79 -16.20 5.71 4.40
C LEU A 79 -17.45 5.11 3.75
N GLU A 80 -17.88 5.69 2.65
CA GLU A 80 -18.82 5.03 1.76
C GLU A 80 -18.15 3.84 1.07
N PRO A 81 -18.91 2.81 0.64
CA PRO A 81 -18.36 1.72 -0.17
C PRO A 81 -17.59 2.30 -1.37
N LEU A 82 -16.36 1.81 -1.56
CA LEU A 82 -15.48 2.34 -2.60
C LEU A 82 -15.92 1.82 -3.97
N SER A 83 -16.11 2.73 -4.91
CA SER A 83 -16.26 2.40 -6.34
C SER A 83 -14.90 2.03 -6.95
N ASP A 84 -14.91 1.42 -8.13
CA ASP A 84 -13.67 1.16 -8.87
C ASP A 84 -12.87 2.43 -9.12
N LYS A 85 -13.58 3.57 -9.34
CA LYS A 85 -12.93 4.87 -9.50
C LYS A 85 -12.24 5.34 -8.22
N ASP A 86 -12.92 5.21 -7.07
CA ASP A 86 -12.34 5.59 -5.76
C ASP A 86 -11.08 4.78 -5.46
N ILE A 87 -11.12 3.49 -5.73
CA ILE A 87 -9.97 2.60 -5.59
C ILE A 87 -8.84 3.04 -6.52
N ALA A 88 -9.16 3.33 -7.79
CA ALA A 88 -8.16 3.78 -8.75
C ALA A 88 -7.49 5.09 -8.31
N ASP A 89 -8.25 6.03 -7.75
CA ASP A 89 -7.71 7.29 -7.23
C ASP A 89 -6.79 7.07 -6.03
N ALA A 90 -7.19 6.20 -5.10
CA ALA A 90 -6.34 5.83 -3.96
C ALA A 90 -5.06 5.11 -4.42
N LEU A 91 -5.20 4.17 -5.34
CA LEU A 91 -4.08 3.43 -5.90
C LEU A 91 -3.16 4.31 -6.75
N SER A 92 -3.66 5.44 -7.26
CA SER A 92 -2.83 6.44 -7.94
C SER A 92 -1.75 7.01 -7.00
N ALA A 93 -2.07 7.23 -5.73
CA ALA A 93 -1.07 7.64 -4.74
C ALA A 93 0.01 6.57 -4.54
N ALA A 94 -0.40 5.29 -4.41
CA ALA A 94 0.52 4.18 -4.32
C ALA A 94 1.38 4.05 -5.59
N ALA A 95 0.75 4.13 -6.76
CA ALA A 95 1.44 4.05 -8.05
C ALA A 95 2.46 5.18 -8.24
N SER A 96 2.14 6.40 -7.79
CA SER A 96 3.03 7.54 -7.95
C SER A 96 4.29 7.44 -7.10
N VAL A 97 4.29 6.60 -6.07
CA VAL A 97 5.44 6.35 -5.20
C VAL A 97 6.04 4.95 -5.39
N GLY A 98 5.59 4.20 -6.40
CA GLY A 98 6.18 2.91 -6.73
C GLY A 98 7.58 3.07 -7.32
N ASP A 99 8.47 2.09 -7.07
CA ASP A 99 9.87 2.15 -7.50
C ASP A 99 10.01 2.30 -9.01
N ASP A 100 9.19 1.61 -9.77
CA ASP A 100 9.18 1.69 -11.24
C ASP A 100 8.87 3.12 -11.73
N ARG A 101 7.91 3.79 -11.10
CA ARG A 101 7.53 5.17 -11.44
C ARG A 101 8.60 6.16 -11.02
N ILE A 102 9.17 5.99 -9.84
CA ILE A 102 10.24 6.84 -9.32
C ILE A 102 11.48 6.71 -10.20
N GLN A 103 11.90 5.50 -10.55
CA GLN A 103 13.05 5.25 -11.40
C GLN A 103 12.83 5.79 -12.81
N GLN A 104 11.66 5.56 -13.39
CA GLN A 104 11.33 6.08 -14.73
C GLN A 104 11.41 7.60 -14.77
N ALA A 105 10.89 8.28 -13.75
CA ALA A 105 10.94 9.74 -13.66
C ALA A 105 12.35 10.28 -13.47
N ALA A 106 13.19 9.56 -12.70
CA ALA A 106 14.54 10.02 -12.36
C ALA A 106 15.59 9.70 -13.46
N THR A 107 15.50 8.51 -14.07
CA THR A 107 16.56 8.00 -14.96
C THR A 107 16.06 7.58 -16.33
N GLY A 108 14.75 7.51 -16.56
CA GLY A 108 14.14 6.99 -17.78
C GLY A 108 14.26 5.47 -17.93
N ARG A 109 14.67 4.75 -16.89
CA ARG A 109 14.88 3.30 -16.90
C ARG A 109 14.32 2.69 -15.62
N VAL A 110 13.90 1.42 -15.73
CA VAL A 110 13.43 0.63 -14.59
C VAL A 110 14.45 -0.48 -14.31
N ASN A 111 14.91 -0.56 -13.05
CA ASN A 111 15.83 -1.58 -12.57
C ASN A 111 15.24 -2.26 -11.33
N PRO A 112 14.58 -3.43 -11.48
CA PRO A 112 13.96 -4.12 -10.34
C PRO A 112 14.92 -4.54 -9.22
N GLU A 113 16.19 -4.76 -9.54
CA GLU A 113 17.21 -5.18 -8.56
C GLU A 113 17.45 -4.11 -7.46
N ALA A 114 17.15 -2.84 -7.76
CA ALA A 114 17.30 -1.75 -6.82
C ALA A 114 16.00 -1.35 -6.12
N TRP A 115 14.93 -2.11 -6.27
CA TRP A 115 13.63 -1.79 -5.68
C TRP A 115 13.64 -1.98 -4.17
N THR A 116 12.98 -1.04 -3.47
CA THR A 116 12.75 -1.09 -2.02
C THR A 116 11.27 -0.96 -1.64
N HIS A 117 10.41 -0.54 -2.57
CA HIS A 117 8.98 -0.30 -2.35
C HIS A 117 8.06 -1.19 -3.19
N GLY A 118 8.59 -1.81 -4.24
CA GLY A 118 7.81 -2.57 -5.20
C GLY A 118 7.29 -1.74 -6.36
N SER A 119 6.78 -2.42 -7.38
CA SER A 119 6.19 -1.76 -8.55
C SER A 119 4.82 -1.16 -8.20
N SER A 120 4.38 -0.22 -9.02
CA SER A 120 3.04 0.37 -8.93
C SER A 120 1.95 -0.71 -8.97
N GLU A 121 2.11 -1.69 -9.87
CA GLU A 121 1.15 -2.79 -10.02
C GLU A 121 1.11 -3.70 -8.79
N GLN A 122 2.26 -4.03 -8.22
CA GLN A 122 2.34 -4.82 -7.00
C GLN A 122 1.66 -4.11 -5.83
N ARG A 123 1.92 -2.83 -5.65
CA ARG A 123 1.33 -2.02 -4.59
C ARG A 123 -0.19 -1.95 -4.73
N GLN A 124 -0.70 -1.76 -5.94
CA GLN A 124 -2.14 -1.77 -6.23
C GLN A 124 -2.76 -3.14 -5.93
N LYS A 125 -2.12 -4.22 -6.35
CA LYS A 125 -2.58 -5.58 -6.10
C LYS A 125 -2.75 -5.86 -4.61
N TRP A 126 -1.74 -5.55 -3.79
CA TRP A 126 -1.77 -5.85 -2.38
C TRP A 126 -2.75 -4.98 -1.60
N PHE A 127 -2.87 -3.70 -1.93
CA PHE A 127 -3.94 -2.86 -1.38
C PHE A 127 -5.32 -3.47 -1.68
N THR A 128 -5.57 -3.82 -2.94
CA THR A 128 -6.85 -4.43 -3.36
C THR A 128 -7.11 -5.74 -2.63
N GLN A 129 -6.09 -6.56 -2.40
CA GLN A 129 -6.18 -7.79 -1.63
C GLN A 129 -6.70 -7.54 -0.22
N GLY A 130 -6.13 -6.58 0.50
CA GLY A 130 -6.58 -6.19 1.82
C GLY A 130 -7.99 -5.62 1.83
N TYR A 131 -8.31 -4.76 0.87
CA TYR A 131 -9.63 -4.16 0.75
C TYR A 131 -10.73 -5.18 0.51
N ARG A 132 -10.50 -6.15 -0.36
CA ARG A 132 -11.51 -7.17 -0.70
C ARG A 132 -11.70 -8.21 0.38
N THR A 133 -10.65 -8.59 1.08
CA THR A 133 -10.70 -9.67 2.06
C THR A 133 -10.97 -9.19 3.47
N GLY A 134 -10.43 -8.03 3.87
CA GLY A 134 -10.42 -7.59 5.26
C GLY A 134 -9.71 -8.56 6.20
N ASP A 135 -8.86 -9.44 5.67
CA ASP A 135 -8.22 -10.53 6.40
C ASP A 135 -6.70 -10.29 6.48
N VAL A 136 -6.21 -10.11 7.70
CA VAL A 136 -4.78 -9.93 7.99
C VAL A 136 -3.95 -11.08 7.44
N ASN A 137 -4.46 -12.30 7.48
CA ASN A 137 -3.73 -13.47 6.97
C ASN A 137 -3.53 -13.42 5.45
N SER A 138 -4.33 -12.64 4.72
CA SER A 138 -4.14 -12.45 3.28
C SER A 138 -2.95 -11.54 2.94
N CYS A 139 -2.37 -10.88 3.94
CA CYS A 139 -1.27 -9.92 3.79
C CYS A 139 0.11 -10.52 4.08
N ASP A 140 0.26 -11.82 4.04
CA ASP A 140 1.54 -12.46 4.27
C ASP A 140 2.44 -12.39 3.03
N THR A 141 3.04 -11.22 2.82
CA THR A 141 3.97 -10.99 1.71
C THR A 141 5.30 -11.70 1.88
N PHE A 142 5.67 -12.02 3.13
CA PHE A 142 6.96 -12.67 3.41
C PHE A 142 6.99 -14.13 3.03
N SER A 143 5.85 -14.83 3.09
CA SER A 143 5.72 -16.22 2.66
C SER A 143 5.27 -16.36 1.21
N ALA A 144 4.88 -15.28 0.55
CA ALA A 144 4.41 -15.33 -0.83
C ALA A 144 5.56 -15.68 -1.78
N GLY A 145 5.37 -16.71 -2.59
CA GLY A 145 6.33 -17.10 -3.64
C GLY A 145 6.30 -16.16 -4.85
N ASN A 146 5.19 -15.50 -5.06
CA ASN A 146 5.00 -14.53 -6.14
C ASN A 146 4.29 -13.29 -5.59
N LEU A 147 4.92 -12.13 -5.74
CA LEU A 147 4.38 -10.86 -5.28
C LEU A 147 3.51 -10.13 -6.31
N GLY A 148 3.45 -10.67 -7.50
CA GLY A 148 2.67 -10.10 -8.60
C GLY A 148 3.47 -9.57 -9.74
#